data_62e3aa5f1ba257f6029c5bd3abc2f6a0
#
_entry.id   62e3aa5f1ba257f6029c5bd3abc2f6a0
#
_cell.length_a   1.000
_cell.length_b   1.000
_cell.length_c   1.000
_cell.angle_alpha   90.00
_cell.angle_beta   90.00
_cell.angle_gamma   90.00
#
_symmetry.space_group_name_H-M   'P 1'
#
loop_
_entity.id
_entity.type
_entity.pdbx_description
1 polymer ?
#
loop_
_entity_poly.entity_id
_entity_poly.type
_entity_poly.pdbx_seq_one_letter_code
_entity_poly.pdbx_strand_id
1 'polypeptide(L)'
;WNKMRIPPEMLTAQTGGLVTAVTELEDGRLVMLMDVEKILAETTTIENEIAFHGVVTVNQPDCTVYFCDDSSVARRQIEKTLAAMGVRGVSAANGRLLWEELEKTAAYAKGQGQKPSDIISVVLTDVEMPEMDGYILTKKMKSDQRFSDIPVIMHSSLSSMSNQQLGKSVGVDEYVPKFDPLKLSETLARRLRERHKP
;
A
#
# COMPACT_ATOMS: atom_id res chain seq x y z
N TRP A 1 -2.22 21.62 -14.74
CA TRP A 1 -3.17 20.96 -13.86
C TRP A 1 -4.56 21.63 -13.86
N ASN A 2 -4.68 22.93 -14.06
CA ASN A 2 -5.94 23.68 -13.99
C ASN A 2 -6.97 23.38 -15.12
N LYS A 3 -6.61 22.57 -16.13
CA LYS A 3 -7.50 22.19 -17.25
C LYS A 3 -8.00 20.74 -17.16
N MET A 4 -7.62 19.97 -16.14
CA MET A 4 -8.13 18.62 -15.96
C MET A 4 -9.57 18.63 -15.46
N ARG A 5 -10.41 17.80 -16.08
CA ARG A 5 -11.83 17.66 -15.75
C ARG A 5 -12.13 16.19 -15.44
N ILE A 6 -13.10 15.97 -14.58
CA ILE A 6 -13.67 14.65 -14.36
C ILE A 6 -14.29 14.16 -15.68
N PRO A 7 -14.04 12.90 -16.09
CA PRO A 7 -14.63 12.36 -17.31
C PRO A 7 -16.16 12.40 -17.25
N PRO A 8 -16.86 12.66 -18.37
CA PRO A 8 -18.31 12.51 -18.45
C PRO A 8 -18.76 11.11 -18.03
N GLU A 9 -19.91 11.00 -17.37
CA GLU A 9 -20.45 9.70 -16.88
C GLU A 9 -20.54 8.64 -18.00
N MET A 10 -20.93 9.06 -19.21
CA MET A 10 -20.98 8.18 -20.36
C MET A 10 -19.60 7.57 -20.70
N LEU A 11 -18.54 8.36 -20.63
CA LEU A 11 -17.17 7.88 -20.88
C LEU A 11 -16.71 6.95 -19.77
N THR A 12 -17.01 7.31 -18.53
CA THR A 12 -16.68 6.48 -17.36
C THR A 12 -17.40 5.13 -17.43
N ALA A 13 -18.67 5.11 -17.83
CA ALA A 13 -19.45 3.88 -18.00
C ALA A 13 -18.92 3.00 -19.14
N GLN A 14 -18.59 3.58 -20.29
CA GLN A 14 -18.06 2.86 -21.45
C GLN A 14 -16.65 2.31 -21.25
N THR A 15 -15.84 2.98 -20.46
CA THR A 15 -14.45 2.59 -20.20
C THR A 15 -14.31 1.78 -18.89
N GLY A 16 -15.41 1.43 -18.23
CA GLY A 16 -15.35 0.73 -16.94
C GLY A 16 -14.62 1.53 -15.85
N GLY A 17 -14.50 2.86 -16.02
CA GLY A 17 -13.75 3.72 -15.10
C GLY A 17 -12.23 3.67 -15.30
N LEU A 18 -11.75 3.22 -16.45
CA LEU A 18 -10.32 3.23 -16.79
C LEU A 18 -9.77 4.64 -17.08
N VAL A 19 -10.65 5.59 -17.42
CA VAL A 19 -10.27 6.98 -17.63
C VAL A 19 -10.50 7.75 -16.33
N THR A 20 -9.41 8.33 -15.78
CA THR A 20 -9.43 9.06 -14.49
C THR A 20 -9.60 10.56 -14.66
N ALA A 21 -9.13 11.11 -15.78
CA ALA A 21 -9.30 12.52 -16.11
C ALA A 21 -9.26 12.77 -17.62
N VAL A 22 -9.83 13.89 -18.03
CA VAL A 22 -9.77 14.37 -19.41
C VAL A 22 -9.29 15.81 -19.41
N THR A 23 -8.39 16.16 -20.34
CA THR A 23 -7.96 17.54 -20.58
C THR A 23 -7.95 17.83 -22.07
N GLU A 24 -8.09 19.10 -22.43
CA GLU A 24 -8.02 19.57 -23.81
C GLU A 24 -6.73 20.34 -24.01
N LEU A 25 -6.01 20.02 -25.07
CA LEU A 25 -4.82 20.75 -25.51
C LEU A 25 -5.22 22.05 -26.21
N GLU A 26 -4.24 22.95 -26.42
CA GLU A 26 -4.46 24.23 -27.06
C GLU A 26 -4.93 24.13 -28.54
N ASP A 27 -4.62 23.00 -29.16
CA ASP A 27 -5.03 22.67 -30.53
C ASP A 27 -6.40 21.94 -30.61
N GLY A 28 -7.14 21.84 -29.52
CA GLY A 28 -8.46 21.23 -29.44
C GLY A 28 -8.45 19.70 -29.29
N ARG A 29 -7.28 19.04 -29.22
CA ARG A 29 -7.20 17.61 -29.01
C ARG A 29 -7.50 17.25 -27.54
N LEU A 30 -8.30 16.22 -27.35
CA LEU A 30 -8.58 15.67 -26.04
C LEU A 30 -7.48 14.66 -25.64
N VAL A 31 -6.98 14.80 -24.43
CA VAL A 31 -6.07 13.87 -23.80
C VAL A 31 -6.80 13.21 -22.64
N MET A 32 -6.82 11.89 -22.63
CA MET A 32 -7.39 11.08 -21.56
C MET A 32 -6.26 10.54 -20.69
N LEU A 33 -6.36 10.75 -19.38
CA LEU A 33 -5.51 10.06 -18.41
C LEU A 33 -6.16 8.73 -18.06
N MET A 34 -5.39 7.66 -18.17
CA MET A 34 -5.87 6.31 -17.91
C MET A 34 -5.24 5.77 -16.63
N ASP A 35 -6.04 5.03 -15.88
CA ASP A 35 -5.58 4.24 -14.73
C ASP A 35 -4.86 2.99 -15.23
N VAL A 36 -3.54 3.05 -15.33
CA VAL A 36 -2.71 1.94 -15.81
C VAL A 36 -2.77 0.75 -14.84
N GLU A 37 -2.89 1.00 -13.54
CA GLU A 37 -3.01 -0.07 -12.54
C GLU A 37 -4.31 -0.84 -12.72
N LYS A 38 -5.40 -0.13 -13.00
CA LYS A 38 -6.69 -0.74 -13.28
C LYS A 38 -6.69 -1.53 -14.60
N ILE A 39 -6.05 -1.00 -15.65
CA ILE A 39 -5.87 -1.71 -16.92
C ILE A 39 -5.11 -3.01 -16.69
N LEU A 40 -3.99 -2.95 -15.97
CA LEU A 40 -3.20 -4.13 -15.64
C LEU A 40 -4.02 -5.14 -14.82
N ALA A 41 -4.79 -4.68 -13.84
CA ALA A 41 -5.62 -5.56 -13.03
C ALA A 41 -6.73 -6.27 -13.82
N GLU A 42 -7.35 -5.60 -14.80
CA GLU A 42 -8.37 -6.21 -15.65
C GLU A 42 -7.78 -7.22 -16.65
N THR A 43 -6.57 -6.96 -17.15
CA THR A 43 -5.86 -7.90 -18.04
C THR A 43 -5.27 -9.09 -17.30
N THR A 44 -4.97 -8.96 -16.02
CA THR A 44 -4.32 -10.00 -15.21
C THR A 44 -5.30 -10.91 -14.45
N THR A 45 -6.60 -10.86 -14.69
CA THR A 45 -7.58 -11.68 -13.96
C THR A 45 -7.32 -13.19 -14.12
N ILE A 46 -6.76 -13.63 -15.24
CA ILE A 46 -6.39 -15.02 -15.49
C ILE A 46 -5.00 -15.35 -14.92
N GLU A 47 -4.08 -14.39 -14.90
CA GLU A 47 -2.75 -14.56 -14.30
C GLU A 47 -2.80 -14.51 -12.77
N ASN A 48 -3.83 -13.90 -12.18
CA ASN A 48 -3.97 -13.79 -10.72
C ASN A 48 -4.12 -15.13 -10.01
N GLU A 49 -4.76 -16.14 -10.60
CA GLU A 49 -4.80 -17.48 -9.99
C GLU A 49 -3.42 -18.15 -9.99
N ILE A 50 -2.61 -17.90 -11.02
CA ILE A 50 -1.24 -18.42 -11.13
C ILE A 50 -0.28 -17.62 -10.23
N ALA A 51 -0.49 -16.32 -10.09
CA ALA A 51 0.39 -15.43 -9.31
C ALA A 51 0.39 -15.71 -7.80
N PHE A 52 -0.68 -16.32 -7.26
CA PHE A 52 -0.74 -16.73 -5.85
C PHE A 52 -0.15 -18.13 -5.60
N HIS A 53 0.21 -18.89 -6.65
CA HIS A 53 0.97 -20.11 -6.50
C HIS A 53 2.40 -19.79 -6.03
N GLY A 54 2.74 -20.22 -4.82
CA GLY A 54 4.06 -19.98 -4.23
C GLY A 54 4.09 -18.87 -3.17
N VAL A 55 2.97 -18.21 -2.90
CA VAL A 55 2.87 -17.27 -1.76
C VAL A 55 3.27 -17.97 -0.46
N VAL A 56 4.19 -17.36 0.27
CA VAL A 56 4.75 -17.93 1.50
C VAL A 56 3.72 -17.89 2.62
N THR A 57 3.26 -19.04 3.07
CA THR A 57 2.36 -19.14 4.23
C THR A 57 3.14 -18.95 5.53
N VAL A 58 2.65 -18.11 6.41
CA VAL A 58 3.29 -17.81 7.70
C VAL A 58 2.53 -18.47 8.86
N ASN A 59 1.21 -18.61 8.74
CA ASN A 59 0.32 -19.17 9.75
C ASN A 59 0.51 -18.54 11.14
N GLN A 60 0.64 -17.23 11.20
CA GLN A 60 0.76 -16.45 12.42
C GLN A 60 -0.46 -15.52 12.57
N PRO A 61 -1.58 -16.02 13.12
CA PRO A 61 -2.83 -15.26 13.22
C PRO A 61 -2.72 -14.02 14.12
N ASP A 62 -1.71 -13.96 14.97
CA ASP A 62 -1.44 -12.82 15.85
C ASP A 62 -0.69 -11.69 15.15
N CYS A 63 -0.14 -11.96 13.95
CA CYS A 63 0.49 -10.92 13.14
C CYS A 63 -0.55 -10.09 12.41
N THR A 64 -0.41 -8.77 12.48
CA THR A 64 -1.27 -7.83 11.76
C THR A 64 -0.43 -6.87 10.94
N VAL A 65 -0.69 -6.84 9.63
CA VAL A 65 -0.09 -5.90 8.69
C VAL A 65 -1.06 -4.74 8.46
N TYR A 66 -0.62 -3.53 8.76
CA TYR A 66 -1.34 -2.30 8.45
C TYR A 66 -0.88 -1.80 7.09
N PHE A 67 -1.79 -1.44 6.21
CA PHE A 67 -1.38 -1.00 4.88
C PHE A 67 -2.26 0.09 4.31
N CYS A 68 -1.67 0.93 3.45
CA CYS A 68 -2.40 1.95 2.71
C CYS A 68 -1.91 2.07 1.26
N ASP A 69 -2.88 2.31 0.39
CA ASP A 69 -2.71 2.52 -1.03
C ASP A 69 -3.98 3.24 -1.52
N ASP A 70 -3.90 4.21 -2.42
CA ASP A 70 -5.09 4.90 -2.93
C ASP A 70 -5.82 4.06 -3.99
N SER A 71 -5.12 3.16 -4.68
CA SER A 71 -5.70 2.20 -5.62
C SER A 71 -6.47 1.10 -4.88
N SER A 72 -7.78 1.03 -5.10
CA SER A 72 -8.63 -0.04 -4.58
C SER A 72 -8.22 -1.43 -5.11
N VAL A 73 -7.61 -1.47 -6.28
CA VAL A 73 -7.11 -2.71 -6.91
C VAL A 73 -5.87 -3.19 -6.17
N ALA A 74 -4.92 -2.30 -5.92
CA ALA A 74 -3.72 -2.64 -5.16
C ALA A 74 -4.07 -3.10 -3.73
N ARG A 75 -5.01 -2.41 -3.05
CA ARG A 75 -5.47 -2.84 -1.72
C ARG A 75 -6.06 -4.25 -1.74
N ARG A 76 -6.93 -4.57 -2.71
CA ARG A 76 -7.51 -5.92 -2.85
C ARG A 76 -6.45 -6.99 -3.11
N GLN A 77 -5.41 -6.65 -3.86
CA GLN A 77 -4.32 -7.59 -4.11
C GLN A 77 -3.49 -7.84 -2.85
N ILE A 78 -3.19 -6.79 -2.08
CA ILE A 78 -2.53 -6.94 -0.77
C ILE A 78 -3.39 -7.79 0.16
N GLU A 79 -4.70 -7.53 0.26
CA GLU A 79 -5.63 -8.31 1.08
C GLU A 79 -5.63 -9.80 0.71
N LYS A 80 -5.67 -10.12 -0.60
CA LYS A 80 -5.58 -11.51 -1.08
C LYS A 80 -4.24 -12.16 -0.72
N THR A 81 -3.13 -11.41 -0.87
CA THR A 81 -1.80 -11.91 -0.50
C THR A 81 -1.74 -12.21 1.00
N LEU A 82 -2.19 -11.29 1.84
CA LEU A 82 -2.20 -11.49 3.30
C LEU A 82 -3.11 -12.66 3.71
N ALA A 83 -4.27 -12.80 3.09
CA ALA A 83 -5.17 -13.94 3.33
C ALA A 83 -4.50 -15.27 2.95
N ALA A 84 -3.81 -15.34 1.81
CA ALA A 84 -3.05 -16.53 1.39
C ALA A 84 -1.87 -16.83 2.32
N MET A 85 -1.28 -15.81 2.96
CA MET A 85 -0.24 -15.97 3.97
C MET A 85 -0.76 -16.42 5.34
N GLY A 86 -2.07 -16.33 5.61
CA GLY A 86 -2.67 -16.54 6.92
C GLY A 86 -2.37 -15.41 7.92
N VAL A 87 -2.31 -14.16 7.44
CA VAL A 87 -1.97 -12.96 8.21
C VAL A 87 -3.13 -11.96 8.14
N ARG A 88 -3.41 -11.28 9.25
CA ARG A 88 -4.45 -10.25 9.29
C ARG A 88 -3.96 -8.95 8.62
N GLY A 89 -4.88 -8.28 7.92
CA GLY A 89 -4.65 -6.97 7.32
C GLY A 89 -5.61 -5.91 7.86
N VAL A 90 -5.09 -4.68 8.01
CA VAL A 90 -5.88 -3.47 8.27
C VAL A 90 -5.59 -2.48 7.15
N SER A 91 -6.60 -2.17 6.32
CA SER A 91 -6.43 -1.36 5.12
C SER A 91 -6.91 0.08 5.30
N ALA A 92 -6.23 1.02 4.64
CA ALA A 92 -6.65 2.41 4.53
C ALA A 92 -6.44 2.93 3.10
N ALA A 93 -7.22 3.94 2.70
CA ALA A 93 -7.16 4.49 1.35
C ALA A 93 -6.05 5.53 1.14
N ASN A 94 -5.40 5.99 2.20
CA ASN A 94 -4.25 6.91 2.14
C ASN A 94 -3.50 6.92 3.47
N GLY A 95 -2.36 7.62 3.50
CA GLY A 95 -1.51 7.69 4.68
C GLY A 95 -2.16 8.40 5.87
N ARG A 96 -3.03 9.39 5.63
CA ARG A 96 -3.76 10.08 6.72
C ARG A 96 -4.72 9.13 7.44
N LEU A 97 -5.51 8.39 6.69
CA LEU A 97 -6.45 7.41 7.25
C LEU A 97 -5.70 6.29 7.98
N LEU A 98 -4.57 5.83 7.43
CA LEU A 98 -3.77 4.84 8.12
C LEU A 98 -3.18 5.38 9.42
N TRP A 99 -2.72 6.63 9.43
CA TRP A 99 -2.24 7.27 10.66
C TRP A 99 -3.32 7.30 11.74
N GLU A 100 -4.55 7.63 11.40
CA GLU A 100 -5.69 7.62 12.34
C GLU A 100 -5.91 6.21 12.94
N GLU A 101 -5.81 5.15 12.12
CA GLU A 101 -5.91 3.77 12.61
C GLU A 101 -4.72 3.38 13.52
N LEU A 102 -3.52 3.82 13.19
CA LEU A 102 -2.34 3.62 14.05
C LEU A 102 -2.51 4.30 15.41
N GLU A 103 -3.05 5.53 15.44
CA GLU A 103 -3.31 6.25 16.70
C GLU A 103 -4.40 5.57 17.54
N LYS A 104 -5.48 5.09 16.93
CA LYS A 104 -6.52 4.30 17.62
C LYS A 104 -5.92 3.04 18.24
N THR A 105 -5.08 2.34 17.48
CA THR A 105 -4.41 1.12 17.95
C THR A 105 -3.44 1.41 19.10
N ALA A 106 -2.71 2.53 19.02
CA ALA A 106 -1.83 2.94 20.11
C ALA A 106 -2.59 3.29 21.39
N ALA A 107 -3.74 3.95 21.27
CA ALA A 107 -4.60 4.25 22.41
C ALA A 107 -5.16 2.94 23.04
N TYR A 108 -5.57 1.99 22.21
CA TYR A 108 -6.03 0.68 22.67
C TYR A 108 -4.90 -0.09 23.37
N ALA A 109 -3.73 -0.20 22.76
CA ALA A 109 -2.56 -0.89 23.33
C ALA A 109 -2.20 -0.31 24.70
N LYS A 110 -2.17 1.03 24.82
CA LYS A 110 -1.91 1.72 26.10
C LYS A 110 -2.94 1.31 27.17
N GLY A 111 -4.22 1.21 26.80
CA GLY A 111 -5.28 0.76 27.71
C GLY A 111 -5.11 -0.69 28.21
N GLN A 112 -4.40 -1.53 27.44
CA GLN A 112 -4.07 -2.92 27.76
C GLN A 112 -2.68 -3.09 28.42
N GLY A 113 -1.94 -2.00 28.63
CA GLY A 113 -0.55 -2.07 29.11
C GLY A 113 0.46 -2.62 28.09
N GLN A 114 0.10 -2.57 26.82
CA GLN A 114 0.91 -3.06 25.68
C GLN A 114 1.53 -1.92 24.90
N LYS A 115 2.54 -2.22 24.08
CA LYS A 115 3.06 -1.31 23.07
C LYS A 115 2.30 -1.46 21.76
N PRO A 116 2.20 -0.40 20.93
CA PRO A 116 1.62 -0.53 19.58
C PRO A 116 2.29 -1.62 18.74
N SER A 117 3.59 -1.81 18.91
CA SER A 117 4.35 -2.85 18.24
C SER A 117 3.97 -4.29 18.64
N ASP A 118 3.30 -4.50 19.75
CA ASP A 118 2.78 -5.82 20.11
C ASP A 118 1.54 -6.20 19.26
N ILE A 119 0.88 -5.20 18.65
CA ILE A 119 -0.31 -5.38 17.81
C ILE A 119 0.01 -5.19 16.33
N ILE A 120 0.79 -4.13 16.01
CA ILE A 120 1.15 -3.77 14.64
C ILE A 120 2.47 -4.45 14.29
N SER A 121 2.42 -5.45 13.42
CA SER A 121 3.63 -6.20 13.07
C SER A 121 4.47 -5.50 12.01
N VAL A 122 3.83 -4.96 10.97
CA VAL A 122 4.47 -4.29 9.83
C VAL A 122 3.51 -3.23 9.30
N VAL A 123 4.04 -2.12 8.81
CA VAL A 123 3.30 -1.17 7.97
C VAL A 123 3.76 -1.28 6.53
N LEU A 124 2.82 -1.44 5.61
CA LEU A 124 3.04 -1.43 4.17
C LEU A 124 2.37 -0.18 3.59
N THR A 125 3.07 0.64 2.85
CA THR A 125 2.53 1.89 2.31
C THR A 125 2.91 2.09 0.86
N ASP A 126 1.96 2.57 0.05
CA ASP A 126 2.30 3.14 -1.24
C ASP A 126 3.13 4.42 -1.05
N VAL A 127 3.83 4.81 -2.09
CA VAL A 127 4.62 6.05 -2.14
C VAL A 127 3.70 7.24 -2.39
N GLU A 128 2.93 7.20 -3.47
CA GLU A 128 2.13 8.33 -3.95
C GLU A 128 0.65 8.15 -3.57
N MET A 129 0.20 8.93 -2.60
CA MET A 129 -1.19 8.93 -2.14
C MET A 129 -1.66 10.36 -1.88
N PRO A 130 -2.96 10.65 -2.06
CA PRO A 130 -3.52 11.94 -1.69
C PRO A 130 -3.47 12.17 -0.18
N GLU A 131 -3.49 13.42 0.25
CA GLU A 131 -3.51 13.92 1.62
C GLU A 131 -2.22 13.65 2.43
N MET A 132 -1.72 12.43 2.43
CA MET A 132 -0.46 12.05 3.08
C MET A 132 0.19 10.93 2.29
N ASP A 133 1.32 11.20 1.68
CA ASP A 133 2.13 10.23 0.97
C ASP A 133 2.89 9.28 1.91
N GLY A 134 3.46 8.21 1.34
CA GLY A 134 4.15 7.19 2.11
C GLY A 134 5.43 7.68 2.80
N TYR A 135 6.12 8.67 2.23
CA TYR A 135 7.32 9.24 2.85
C TYR A 135 6.98 10.08 4.08
N ILE A 136 5.91 10.90 3.99
CA ILE A 136 5.41 11.69 5.12
C ILE A 136 4.93 10.77 6.23
N LEU A 137 4.15 9.75 5.90
CA LEU A 137 3.69 8.75 6.86
C LEU A 137 4.87 8.07 7.56
N THR A 138 5.84 7.57 6.78
CA THR A 138 7.03 6.89 7.32
C THR A 138 7.83 7.80 8.25
N LYS A 139 8.13 9.03 7.82
CA LYS A 139 8.83 10.00 8.63
C LYS A 139 8.10 10.28 9.96
N LYS A 140 6.77 10.41 9.90
CA LYS A 140 5.92 10.63 11.06
C LYS A 140 6.00 9.45 12.03
N MET A 141 5.89 8.21 11.52
CA MET A 141 6.04 7.01 12.34
C MET A 141 7.41 6.88 12.97
N LYS A 142 8.48 7.08 12.21
CA LYS A 142 9.87 6.94 12.71
C LYS A 142 10.27 8.04 13.68
N SER A 143 9.59 9.18 13.65
CA SER A 143 9.79 10.28 14.61
C SER A 143 8.96 10.14 15.89
N ASP A 144 7.98 9.24 15.93
CA ASP A 144 7.14 8.98 17.10
C ASP A 144 7.63 7.73 17.83
N GLN A 145 8.03 7.89 19.10
CA GLN A 145 8.55 6.79 19.93
C GLN A 145 7.59 5.60 20.06
N ARG A 146 6.30 5.82 19.87
CA ARG A 146 5.28 4.75 19.91
C ARG A 146 5.37 3.79 18.74
N PHE A 147 5.87 4.25 17.59
CA PHE A 147 5.85 3.54 16.30
C PHE A 147 7.23 3.35 15.66
N SER A 148 8.28 3.98 16.22
CA SER A 148 9.62 4.02 15.63
C SER A 148 10.25 2.63 15.42
N ASP A 149 9.88 1.65 16.23
CA ASP A 149 10.34 0.26 16.16
C ASP A 149 9.53 -0.62 15.19
N ILE A 150 8.42 -0.10 14.65
CA ILE A 150 7.60 -0.82 13.68
C ILE A 150 8.23 -0.72 12.29
N PRO A 151 8.50 -1.85 11.61
CA PRO A 151 9.05 -1.83 10.27
C PRO A 151 8.06 -1.26 9.26
N VAL A 152 8.58 -0.43 8.34
CA VAL A 152 7.82 0.17 7.25
C VAL A 152 8.37 -0.30 5.92
N ILE A 153 7.50 -0.91 5.10
CA ILE A 153 7.79 -1.37 3.75
C ILE A 153 7.08 -0.46 2.75
N MET A 154 7.78 0.03 1.74
CA MET A 154 7.15 0.73 0.62
C MET A 154 6.79 -0.25 -0.50
N HIS A 155 5.52 -0.17 -0.94
CA HIS A 155 4.94 -0.96 -2.03
C HIS A 155 4.66 -0.02 -3.21
N SER A 156 5.54 0.00 -4.20
CA SER A 156 5.49 1.01 -5.26
C SER A 156 5.80 0.45 -6.62
N SER A 157 5.18 1.02 -7.66
CA SER A 157 5.56 0.82 -9.05
C SER A 157 6.86 1.55 -9.41
N LEU A 158 7.30 2.51 -8.59
CA LEU A 158 8.48 3.34 -8.81
C LEU A 158 9.72 2.72 -8.18
N SER A 159 10.55 2.07 -8.98
CA SER A 159 11.79 1.42 -8.55
C SER A 159 13.05 2.27 -8.75
N SER A 160 12.93 3.60 -8.98
CA SER A 160 14.09 4.44 -9.25
C SER A 160 15.05 4.53 -8.06
N MET A 161 16.36 4.60 -8.35
CA MET A 161 17.39 4.76 -7.29
C MET A 161 17.15 6.00 -6.43
N SER A 162 16.64 7.10 -7.02
CA SER A 162 16.33 8.33 -6.30
C SER A 162 15.23 8.13 -5.26
N ASN A 163 14.19 7.36 -5.56
CA ASN A 163 13.11 7.05 -4.64
C ASN A 163 13.59 6.17 -3.48
N GLN A 164 14.48 5.22 -3.76
CA GLN A 164 15.08 4.39 -2.72
C GLN A 164 15.99 5.20 -1.76
N GLN A 165 16.74 6.19 -2.28
CA GLN A 165 17.56 7.07 -1.45
C GLN A 165 16.68 7.95 -0.54
N LEU A 166 15.61 8.53 -1.10
CA LEU A 166 14.67 9.32 -0.32
C LEU A 166 14.02 8.49 0.79
N GLY A 167 13.56 7.28 0.49
CA GLY A 167 12.96 6.41 1.47
C GLY A 167 13.93 6.01 2.60
N LYS A 168 15.19 5.73 2.27
CA LYS A 168 16.22 5.49 3.31
C LYS A 168 16.38 6.68 4.23
N SER A 169 16.33 7.90 3.70
CA SER A 169 16.49 9.13 4.50
C SER A 169 15.34 9.36 5.49
N VAL A 170 14.13 8.84 5.23
CA VAL A 170 12.97 8.96 6.11
C VAL A 170 12.76 7.70 6.98
N GLY A 171 13.59 6.66 6.81
CA GLY A 171 13.57 5.48 7.66
C GLY A 171 12.75 4.31 7.10
N VAL A 172 12.53 4.24 5.78
CA VAL A 172 11.95 3.05 5.11
C VAL A 172 12.88 1.86 5.30
N ASP A 173 12.33 0.76 5.76
CA ASP A 173 13.09 -0.46 6.02
C ASP A 173 13.30 -1.29 4.74
N GLU A 174 12.34 -1.25 3.81
CA GLU A 174 12.40 -2.05 2.58
C GLU A 174 11.45 -1.53 1.49
N TYR A 175 11.71 -1.93 0.23
CA TYR A 175 10.87 -1.68 -0.94
C TYR A 175 10.44 -3.00 -1.58
N VAL A 176 9.15 -3.06 -1.96
CA VAL A 176 8.58 -4.16 -2.73
C VAL A 176 7.85 -3.60 -3.95
N PRO A 177 8.07 -4.15 -5.15
CA PRO A 177 7.33 -3.73 -6.33
C PRO A 177 5.84 -4.07 -6.21
N LYS A 178 4.98 -3.20 -6.75
CA LYS A 178 3.55 -3.48 -6.87
C LYS A 178 3.31 -4.66 -7.83
N PHE A 179 2.21 -5.35 -7.63
CA PHE A 179 1.75 -6.46 -8.46
C PHE A 179 2.67 -7.69 -8.48
N ASP A 180 3.50 -7.87 -7.44
CA ASP A 180 4.32 -9.08 -7.23
C ASP A 180 3.96 -9.72 -5.88
N PRO A 181 2.90 -10.56 -5.82
CA PRO A 181 2.45 -11.22 -4.58
C PRO A 181 3.51 -12.13 -3.97
N LEU A 182 4.32 -12.79 -4.80
CA LEU A 182 5.38 -13.66 -4.33
C LEU A 182 6.44 -12.85 -3.58
N LYS A 183 6.95 -11.79 -4.20
CA LYS A 183 7.96 -10.91 -3.58
C LYS A 183 7.43 -10.23 -2.33
N LEU A 184 6.17 -9.79 -2.36
CA LEU A 184 5.50 -9.21 -1.20
C LEU A 184 5.43 -10.22 -0.05
N SER A 185 4.98 -11.46 -0.33
CA SER A 185 4.85 -12.50 0.69
C SER A 185 6.21 -12.93 1.28
N GLU A 186 7.24 -13.07 0.46
CA GLU A 186 8.60 -13.38 0.93
C GLU A 186 9.12 -12.29 1.88
N THR A 187 8.95 -11.03 1.49
CA THR A 187 9.41 -9.88 2.27
C THR A 187 8.67 -9.78 3.60
N LEU A 188 7.34 -9.87 3.57
CA LEU A 188 6.53 -9.86 4.78
C LEU A 188 6.85 -11.05 5.69
N ALA A 189 6.96 -12.27 5.14
CA ALA A 189 7.28 -13.47 5.93
C ALA A 189 8.62 -13.34 6.65
N ARG A 190 9.63 -12.77 5.98
CA ARG A 190 10.93 -12.52 6.60
C ARG A 190 10.81 -11.52 7.76
N ARG A 191 10.16 -10.38 7.56
CA ARG A 191 9.97 -9.35 8.60
C ARG A 191 9.15 -9.85 9.78
N LEU A 192 8.09 -10.59 9.53
CA LEU A 192 7.26 -11.17 10.59
C LEU A 192 8.03 -12.19 11.43
N ARG A 193 8.88 -13.03 10.82
CA ARG A 193 9.73 -13.99 11.53
C ARG A 193 10.83 -13.31 12.36
N GLU A 194 11.41 -12.21 11.87
CA GLU A 194 12.44 -11.45 12.60
C GLU A 194 11.91 -10.87 13.90
N ARG A 195 10.64 -10.48 13.95
CA ARG A 195 9.99 -9.92 15.15
C ARG A 195 9.63 -10.96 16.20
N HIS A 196 9.40 -12.19 15.82
CA HIS A 196 9.04 -13.28 16.71
C HIS A 196 10.22 -14.18 17.09
N LYS A 197 11.46 -13.75 16.85
CA LYS A 197 12.61 -14.42 17.45
C LYS A 197 12.64 -14.08 18.94
N PRO A 198 12.70 -15.12 19.81
CA PRO A 198 12.77 -14.96 21.27
C PRO A 198 14.02 -14.20 21.69
#